data_4d04003f0e73ed734a542bce9c5eb40e
#
_entry.id   4d04003f0e73ed734a542bce9c5eb40e
#
_cell.length_a   1.000
_cell.length_b   1.000
_cell.length_c   1.000
_cell.angle_alpha   90.00
_cell.angle_beta   90.00
_cell.angle_gamma   90.00
#
_symmetry.space_group_name_H-M   'P 1'
#
loop_
_entity.id
_entity.type
_entity.pdbx_description
1 polymer ?
#
loop_
_entity_poly.entity_id
_entity_poly.type
_entity_poly.pdbx_seq_one_letter_code
_entity_poly.pdbx_strand_id
1 'polypeptide(L)'
;MLENNNGEMFCPNDEWRVKIKRRTHMLNQKYNSLTEYQPEARGEIIREILGEMGENVYFQGPVTFHYGKHTKVGNNTFFNFNFTCQDDTEVTIGDNCDFGPNVTIATPLHPMLADERKELMCPDGVARRLCYAKPVHVGNRCWICANVTILPGVTIGDGCVIGAGSVVTRSIPANSF
;
A
#
# COMPACT_ATOMS: atom_id res chain seq x y z
N MET A 1 -2.08 -2.96 -18.84
CA MET A 1 -1.74 -3.82 -17.70
C MET A 1 -0.75 -3.06 -16.86
N LEU A 2 -0.99 -2.93 -15.56
CA LEU A 2 0.02 -2.43 -14.64
C LEU A 2 1.08 -3.52 -14.52
N GLU A 3 2.32 -3.22 -14.91
CA GLU A 3 3.41 -4.18 -14.76
C GLU A 3 3.65 -4.45 -13.29
N ASN A 4 3.56 -5.72 -12.92
CA ASN A 4 3.83 -6.17 -11.56
C ASN A 4 5.36 -6.23 -11.37
N ASN A 5 5.93 -5.24 -10.68
CA ASN A 5 7.38 -5.10 -10.49
C ASN A 5 7.95 -6.06 -9.44
N ASN A 6 7.45 -7.28 -9.34
CA ASN A 6 7.83 -8.25 -8.33
C ASN A 6 9.34 -8.57 -8.36
N GLY A 7 10.11 -7.77 -7.62
CA GLY A 7 11.55 -7.94 -7.45
C GLY A 7 12.43 -7.41 -8.60
N GLU A 8 11.85 -6.97 -9.69
CA GLU A 8 12.60 -6.36 -10.80
C GLU A 8 12.89 -4.89 -10.55
N MET A 9 14.04 -4.42 -11.02
CA MET A 9 14.38 -2.99 -10.94
C MET A 9 13.58 -2.19 -11.95
N PHE A 10 13.03 -1.06 -11.52
CA PHE A 10 12.27 -0.16 -12.37
C PHE A 10 12.60 1.31 -12.07
N CYS A 11 12.30 2.17 -13.04
CA CYS A 11 12.39 3.61 -12.87
C CYS A 11 11.07 4.15 -12.30
N PRO A 12 11.05 4.72 -11.08
CA PRO A 12 9.82 5.26 -10.50
C PRO A 12 9.32 6.53 -11.21
N ASN A 13 10.14 7.11 -12.09
CA ASN A 13 9.84 8.33 -12.81
C ASN A 13 9.50 8.11 -14.29
N ASP A 14 9.24 6.88 -14.72
CA ASP A 14 8.69 6.62 -16.04
C ASP A 14 7.37 7.39 -16.22
N GLU A 15 7.13 7.93 -17.40
CA GLU A 15 6.03 8.86 -17.67
C GLU A 15 4.66 8.29 -17.25
N TRP A 16 4.40 7.04 -17.59
CA TRP A 16 3.14 6.38 -17.24
C TRP A 16 2.98 6.18 -15.72
N ARG A 17 4.07 5.88 -14.99
CA ARG A 17 4.08 5.77 -13.52
C ARG A 17 3.79 7.10 -12.85
N VAL A 18 4.44 8.15 -13.35
CA VAL A 18 4.22 9.53 -12.85
C VAL A 18 2.77 9.94 -13.07
N LYS A 19 2.17 9.61 -14.21
CA LYS A 19 0.76 9.92 -14.51
C LYS A 19 -0.19 9.25 -13.53
N ILE A 20 0.00 7.95 -13.25
CA ILE A 20 -0.83 7.22 -12.28
C ILE A 20 -0.65 7.79 -10.87
N LYS A 21 0.58 7.99 -10.42
CA LYS A 21 0.85 8.56 -9.08
C LYS A 21 0.18 9.93 -8.90
N ARG A 22 0.33 10.83 -9.86
CA ARG A 22 -0.29 12.16 -9.79
C ARG A 22 -1.81 12.08 -9.69
N ARG A 23 -2.42 11.19 -10.48
CA ARG A 23 -3.87 10.94 -10.39
C ARG A 23 -4.26 10.46 -8.98
N THR A 24 -3.57 9.46 -8.46
CA THR A 24 -3.85 8.91 -7.12
C THR A 24 -3.64 9.96 -6.03
N HIS A 25 -2.57 10.75 -6.10
CA HIS A 25 -2.32 11.81 -5.13
C HIS A 25 -3.40 12.89 -5.14
N MET A 26 -3.95 13.24 -6.30
CA MET A 26 -5.11 14.13 -6.40
C MET A 26 -6.37 13.51 -5.77
N LEU A 27 -6.60 12.22 -5.99
CA LEU A 27 -7.73 11.49 -5.38
C LEU A 27 -7.58 11.39 -3.85
N ASN A 28 -6.37 11.15 -3.33
CA ASN A 28 -6.09 11.21 -1.89
C ASN A 28 -6.49 12.58 -1.31
N GLN A 29 -6.07 13.67 -1.95
CA GLN A 29 -6.42 15.02 -1.51
C GLN A 29 -7.93 15.24 -1.51
N LYS A 30 -8.62 14.79 -2.58
CA LYS A 30 -10.07 14.89 -2.69
C LYS A 30 -10.77 14.07 -1.60
N TYR A 31 -10.37 12.82 -1.37
CA TYR A 31 -10.89 11.99 -0.29
C TYR A 31 -10.72 12.66 1.08
N ASN A 32 -9.51 13.12 1.35
CA ASN A 32 -9.13 13.69 2.65
C ASN A 32 -9.77 15.08 2.92
N SER A 33 -10.32 15.73 1.90
CA SER A 33 -11.08 16.97 2.06
C SER A 33 -12.57 16.74 2.39
N LEU A 34 -13.07 15.52 2.23
CA LEU A 34 -14.44 15.15 2.53
C LEU A 34 -14.61 14.81 4.02
N THR A 35 -15.77 15.12 4.54
CA THR A 35 -16.16 14.79 5.91
C THR A 35 -16.89 13.45 6.00
N GLU A 36 -17.06 12.93 7.20
CA GLU A 36 -17.82 11.69 7.46
C GLU A 36 -19.31 11.81 7.10
N TYR A 37 -19.82 13.04 6.93
CA TYR A 37 -21.19 13.30 6.47
C TYR A 37 -21.38 13.11 4.94
N GLN A 38 -20.34 12.68 4.23
CA GLN A 38 -20.35 12.48 2.77
C GLN A 38 -19.91 11.04 2.41
N PRO A 39 -20.54 10.00 2.99
CA PRO A 39 -20.07 8.62 2.87
C PRO A 39 -20.10 8.08 1.44
N GLU A 40 -21.13 8.46 0.64
CA GLU A 40 -21.24 8.03 -0.76
C GLU A 40 -20.07 8.58 -1.60
N ALA A 41 -19.80 9.89 -1.50
CA ALA A 41 -18.71 10.53 -2.24
C ALA A 41 -17.33 9.97 -1.83
N ARG A 42 -17.13 9.68 -0.54
CA ARG A 42 -15.92 9.02 -0.04
C ARG A 42 -15.80 7.61 -0.61
N GLY A 43 -16.89 6.84 -0.61
CA GLY A 43 -16.94 5.50 -1.19
C GLY A 43 -16.61 5.46 -2.68
N GLU A 44 -17.11 6.40 -3.46
CA GLU A 44 -16.79 6.53 -4.88
C GLU A 44 -15.31 6.81 -5.11
N ILE A 45 -14.73 7.77 -4.38
CA ILE A 45 -13.32 8.14 -4.55
C ILE A 45 -12.39 6.99 -4.14
N ILE A 46 -12.66 6.30 -3.04
CA ILE A 46 -11.80 5.20 -2.61
C ILE A 46 -11.85 4.02 -3.60
N ARG A 47 -13.02 3.72 -4.19
CA ARG A 47 -13.14 2.74 -5.29
C ARG A 47 -12.36 3.18 -6.53
N GLU A 48 -12.30 4.48 -6.79
CA GLU A 48 -11.50 5.02 -7.90
C GLU A 48 -10.00 4.92 -7.63
N ILE A 49 -9.55 5.02 -6.38
CA ILE A 49 -8.16 4.86 -5.97
C ILE A 49 -7.72 3.40 -6.11
N LEU A 50 -8.45 2.47 -5.52
CA LEU A 50 -8.05 1.07 -5.38
C LEU A 50 -8.11 0.28 -6.69
N GLY A 51 -7.32 -0.79 -6.79
CA GLY A 51 -7.38 -1.77 -7.87
C GLY A 51 -8.65 -2.59 -7.80
N GLU A 52 -8.90 -3.17 -6.63
CA GLU A 52 -10.10 -3.93 -6.32
C GLU A 52 -10.57 -3.59 -4.90
N MET A 53 -11.89 -3.54 -4.69
CA MET A 53 -12.47 -3.29 -3.37
C MET A 53 -13.75 -4.09 -3.22
N GLY A 54 -13.80 -4.90 -2.17
CA GLY A 54 -14.99 -5.66 -1.78
C GLY A 54 -16.10 -4.80 -1.21
N GLU A 55 -17.07 -5.45 -0.62
CA GLU A 55 -18.21 -4.80 0.03
C GLU A 55 -17.90 -4.46 1.49
N ASN A 56 -18.59 -3.45 2.04
CA ASN A 56 -18.46 -3.00 3.43
C ASN A 56 -17.02 -2.67 3.83
N VAL A 57 -16.26 -2.06 2.93
CA VAL A 57 -14.92 -1.55 3.22
C VAL A 57 -15.02 -0.08 3.63
N TYR A 58 -14.43 0.26 4.77
CA TYR A 58 -14.48 1.62 5.30
C TYR A 58 -13.08 2.14 5.68
N PHE A 59 -12.78 3.33 5.22
CA PHE A 59 -11.58 4.07 5.62
C PHE A 59 -11.98 5.30 6.43
N GLN A 60 -11.51 5.41 7.67
CA GLN A 60 -11.76 6.57 8.52
C GLN A 60 -11.10 7.82 7.95
N GLY A 61 -9.92 7.66 7.35
CA GLY A 61 -9.13 8.77 6.78
C GLY A 61 -8.44 9.63 7.84
N PRO A 62 -7.54 10.54 7.43
CA PRO A 62 -7.05 10.65 6.06
C PRO A 62 -6.33 9.40 5.56
N VAL A 63 -6.25 9.23 4.23
CA VAL A 63 -5.55 8.11 3.58
C VAL A 63 -4.42 8.62 2.69
N THR A 64 -3.39 7.80 2.50
CA THR A 64 -2.32 8.05 1.56
C THR A 64 -2.01 6.77 0.77
N PHE A 65 -2.37 6.75 -0.51
CA PHE A 65 -1.98 5.71 -1.46
C PHE A 65 -0.98 6.28 -2.45
N HIS A 66 0.01 5.49 -2.84
CA HIS A 66 1.01 5.92 -3.83
C HIS A 66 0.52 5.70 -5.26
N TYR A 67 0.20 4.45 -5.63
CA TYR A 67 -0.45 4.11 -6.90
C TYR A 67 -1.94 3.81 -6.73
N GLY A 68 -2.33 3.23 -5.61
CA GLY A 68 -3.69 2.79 -5.31
C GLY A 68 -4.13 1.58 -6.12
N LYS A 69 -3.86 1.59 -7.42
CA LYS A 69 -4.26 0.53 -8.35
C LYS A 69 -3.59 -0.82 -8.13
N HIS A 70 -2.52 -0.88 -7.38
CA HIS A 70 -1.88 -2.13 -6.99
C HIS A 70 -2.46 -2.71 -5.69
N THR A 71 -3.33 -1.98 -5.00
CA THR A 71 -3.94 -2.41 -3.74
C THR A 71 -5.31 -3.02 -3.98
N LYS A 72 -5.51 -4.21 -3.41
CA LYS A 72 -6.77 -4.96 -3.42
C LYS A 72 -7.22 -5.20 -1.99
N VAL A 73 -8.48 -4.95 -1.70
CA VAL A 73 -9.06 -5.10 -0.37
C VAL A 73 -10.30 -5.97 -0.45
N GLY A 74 -10.38 -6.98 0.41
CA GLY A 74 -11.53 -7.87 0.56
C GLY A 74 -12.72 -7.20 1.26
N ASN A 75 -13.68 -8.02 1.66
CA ASN A 75 -14.95 -7.55 2.24
C ASN A 75 -14.82 -7.25 3.73
N ASN A 76 -15.74 -6.42 4.27
CA ASN A 76 -15.92 -6.17 5.71
C ASN A 76 -14.62 -5.75 6.41
N THR A 77 -13.81 -4.91 5.77
CA THR A 77 -12.50 -4.50 6.29
C THR A 77 -12.52 -3.03 6.65
N PHE A 78 -12.00 -2.74 7.85
CA PHE A 78 -11.96 -1.40 8.43
C PHE A 78 -10.53 -0.85 8.52
N PHE A 79 -10.36 0.40 8.10
CA PHE A 79 -9.11 1.15 8.23
C PHE A 79 -9.33 2.40 9.07
N ASN A 80 -8.59 2.52 10.15
CA ASN A 80 -8.62 3.66 11.04
C ASN A 80 -7.84 4.86 10.47
N PHE A 81 -7.61 5.89 11.27
CA PHE A 81 -6.97 7.15 10.86
C PHE A 81 -5.55 6.97 10.31
N ASN A 82 -5.19 7.79 9.31
CA ASN A 82 -3.85 7.91 8.76
C ASN A 82 -3.28 6.63 8.15
N PHE A 83 -4.12 5.83 7.49
CA PHE A 83 -3.64 4.67 6.76
C PHE A 83 -2.77 5.08 5.57
N THR A 84 -1.57 4.52 5.49
CA THR A 84 -0.60 4.80 4.42
C THR A 84 -0.24 3.51 3.69
N CYS A 85 -0.33 3.51 2.36
CA CYS A 85 0.06 2.40 1.51
C CYS A 85 0.96 2.88 0.35
N GLN A 86 2.24 2.52 0.42
CA GLN A 86 3.18 2.67 -0.69
C GLN A 86 3.15 1.40 -1.54
N ASP A 87 2.20 1.34 -2.45
CA ASP A 87 1.93 0.19 -3.30
C ASP A 87 2.63 0.29 -4.66
N ASP A 88 3.97 0.29 -4.65
CA ASP A 88 4.77 0.23 -5.88
C ASP A 88 4.64 -1.11 -6.62
N THR A 89 4.22 -2.16 -5.91
CA THR A 89 3.75 -3.45 -6.43
C THR A 89 2.53 -3.91 -5.64
N GLU A 90 2.06 -5.14 -5.88
CA GLU A 90 0.83 -5.66 -5.31
C GLU A 90 0.78 -5.62 -3.78
N VAL A 91 -0.34 -5.13 -3.27
CA VAL A 91 -0.77 -5.25 -1.88
C VAL A 91 -2.14 -5.92 -1.86
N THR A 92 -2.27 -7.05 -1.19
CA THR A 92 -3.55 -7.71 -1.00
C THR A 92 -3.91 -7.77 0.48
N ILE A 93 -5.16 -7.44 0.79
CA ILE A 93 -5.73 -7.48 2.13
C ILE A 93 -7.00 -8.30 2.05
N GLY A 94 -7.11 -9.32 2.89
CA GLY A 94 -8.25 -10.24 2.91
C GLY A 94 -9.51 -9.65 3.52
N ASP A 95 -10.45 -10.54 3.81
CA ASP A 95 -11.76 -10.22 4.37
C ASP A 95 -11.71 -10.07 5.89
N ASN A 96 -12.62 -9.27 6.44
CA ASN A 96 -12.86 -9.12 7.88
C ASN A 96 -11.60 -8.70 8.67
N CYS A 97 -10.84 -7.76 8.14
CA CYS A 97 -9.65 -7.23 8.77
C CYS A 97 -9.90 -5.86 9.42
N ASP A 98 -9.22 -5.63 10.55
CA ASP A 98 -9.24 -4.36 11.27
C ASP A 98 -7.85 -3.75 11.33
N PHE A 99 -7.72 -2.52 10.84
CA PHE A 99 -6.48 -1.76 10.88
C PHE A 99 -6.61 -0.58 11.85
N GLY A 100 -5.72 -0.54 12.85
CA GLY A 100 -5.61 0.57 13.78
C GLY A 100 -5.05 1.85 13.13
N PRO A 101 -5.02 2.96 13.87
CA PRO A 101 -4.51 4.22 13.33
C PRO A 101 -3.00 4.17 13.03
N ASN A 102 -2.58 4.98 12.04
CA ASN A 102 -1.19 5.13 11.63
C ASN A 102 -0.53 3.84 11.14
N VAL A 103 -1.28 2.92 10.56
CA VAL A 103 -0.69 1.73 9.94
C VAL A 103 -0.08 2.11 8.58
N THR A 104 1.14 1.62 8.35
CA THR A 104 1.86 1.81 7.10
C THR A 104 2.19 0.47 6.45
N ILE A 105 1.85 0.31 5.17
CA ILE A 105 2.30 -0.78 4.31
C ILE A 105 3.26 -0.20 3.28
N ALA A 106 4.44 -0.80 3.14
CA ALA A 106 5.45 -0.38 2.17
C ALA A 106 5.90 -1.55 1.32
N THR A 107 5.86 -1.40 0.01
CA THR A 107 6.37 -2.40 -0.94
C THR A 107 7.70 -2.00 -1.59
N PRO A 108 8.09 -0.69 -1.70
CA PRO A 108 9.31 -0.31 -2.38
C PRO A 108 10.56 -0.56 -1.56
N LEU A 109 11.64 -0.84 -2.27
CA LEU A 109 12.97 -1.11 -1.77
C LEU A 109 14.01 -0.37 -2.61
N HIS A 110 15.16 -0.08 -1.98
CA HIS A 110 16.36 0.39 -2.66
C HIS A 110 17.53 -0.53 -2.29
N PRO A 111 18.59 -0.60 -3.12
CA PRO A 111 19.80 -1.33 -2.79
C PRO A 111 20.36 -0.92 -1.43
N MET A 112 20.79 -1.90 -0.64
CA MET A 112 21.33 -1.65 0.71
C MET A 112 22.69 -0.96 0.66
N LEU A 113 23.52 -1.30 -0.33
CA LEU A 113 24.82 -0.68 -0.51
C LEU A 113 24.67 0.72 -1.09
N ALA A 114 25.37 1.69 -0.50
CA ALA A 114 25.29 3.09 -0.91
C ALA A 114 25.70 3.30 -2.37
N ASP A 115 26.70 2.56 -2.84
CA ASP A 115 27.18 2.63 -4.21
C ASP A 115 26.19 2.11 -5.24
N GLU A 116 25.35 1.15 -4.87
CA GLU A 116 24.28 0.61 -5.72
C GLU A 116 23.03 1.51 -5.75
N ARG A 117 22.87 2.44 -4.76
CA ARG A 117 21.78 3.42 -4.74
C ARG A 117 22.06 4.67 -5.55
N LYS A 118 23.19 4.74 -6.23
CA LYS A 118 23.53 5.87 -7.14
C LYS A 118 22.58 5.91 -8.32
N GLU A 119 22.50 7.06 -8.94
CA GLU A 119 21.88 7.18 -10.24
C GLU A 119 22.67 6.36 -11.26
N LEU A 120 21.94 5.54 -12.03
CA LEU A 120 22.50 4.73 -13.10
C LEU A 120 22.17 5.39 -14.45
N MET A 121 23.14 5.42 -15.35
CA MET A 121 22.90 5.86 -16.72
C MET A 121 22.05 4.79 -17.41
N CYS A 122 20.82 5.18 -17.78
CA CYS A 122 19.91 4.32 -18.53
C CYS A 122 20.24 4.33 -20.04
N PRO A 123 19.75 3.32 -20.80
CA PRO A 123 20.03 3.23 -22.25
C PRO A 123 19.61 4.45 -23.08
N ASP A 124 18.65 5.24 -22.58
CA ASP A 124 18.18 6.49 -23.18
C ASP A 124 19.06 7.71 -22.85
N GLY A 125 20.21 7.49 -22.18
CA GLY A 125 21.18 8.54 -21.83
C GLY A 125 20.77 9.40 -20.62
N VAL A 126 19.73 9.05 -19.88
CA VAL A 126 19.30 9.78 -18.69
C VAL A 126 19.68 9.00 -17.43
N ALA A 127 20.36 9.69 -16.50
CA ALA A 127 20.67 9.11 -15.19
C ALA A 127 19.40 9.03 -14.32
N ARG A 128 19.12 7.87 -13.74
CA ARG A 128 17.97 7.62 -12.88
C ARG A 128 18.33 6.79 -11.67
N ARG A 129 17.65 7.10 -10.57
CA ARG A 129 17.69 6.26 -9.38
C ARG A 129 16.63 5.19 -9.52
N LEU A 130 17.07 3.92 -9.63
CA LEU A 130 16.19 2.77 -9.73
C LEU A 130 15.71 2.30 -8.35
N CYS A 131 14.57 1.66 -8.31
CA CYS A 131 14.04 0.96 -7.16
C CYS A 131 13.50 -0.41 -7.58
N TYR A 132 13.22 -1.25 -6.62
CA TYR A 132 12.50 -2.50 -6.79
C TYR A 132 11.41 -2.59 -5.72
N ALA A 133 10.47 -3.52 -5.87
CA ALA A 133 9.40 -3.68 -4.91
C ALA A 133 9.11 -5.15 -4.67
N LYS A 134 8.61 -5.47 -3.47
CA LYS A 134 8.15 -6.82 -3.13
C LYS A 134 6.71 -6.73 -2.60
N PRO A 135 5.82 -7.64 -3.04
CA PRO A 135 4.43 -7.60 -2.65
C PRO A 135 4.23 -7.81 -1.16
N VAL A 136 3.12 -7.29 -0.65
CA VAL A 136 2.68 -7.51 0.74
C VAL A 136 1.31 -8.15 0.72
N HIS A 137 1.13 -9.21 1.52
CA HIS A 137 -0.13 -9.91 1.63
C HIS A 137 -0.56 -9.98 3.09
N VAL A 138 -1.79 -9.55 3.37
CA VAL A 138 -2.45 -9.71 4.67
C VAL A 138 -3.64 -10.65 4.46
N GLY A 139 -3.66 -11.76 5.19
CA GLY A 139 -4.74 -12.74 5.14
C GLY A 139 -6.06 -12.24 5.71
N ASN A 140 -7.00 -13.15 5.91
CA ASN A 140 -8.32 -12.84 6.41
C ASN A 140 -8.34 -12.75 7.95
N ARG A 141 -9.30 -12.02 8.51
CA ARG A 141 -9.57 -11.91 9.96
C ARG A 141 -8.32 -11.49 10.75
N CYS A 142 -7.52 -10.57 10.19
CA CYS A 142 -6.35 -10.03 10.86
C CYS A 142 -6.68 -8.74 11.60
N TRP A 143 -6.10 -8.57 12.77
CA TRP A 143 -6.10 -7.31 13.49
C TRP A 143 -4.69 -6.69 13.50
N ILE A 144 -4.52 -5.63 12.78
CA ILE A 144 -3.27 -4.88 12.71
C ILE A 144 -3.42 -3.66 13.62
N CYS A 145 -2.76 -3.66 14.77
CA CYS A 145 -2.92 -2.61 15.76
C CYS A 145 -2.28 -1.27 15.33
N ALA A 146 -2.43 -0.26 16.19
CA ALA A 146 -1.95 1.10 15.91
C ALA A 146 -0.43 1.18 15.68
N ASN A 147 -0.01 2.09 14.81
CA ASN A 147 1.40 2.39 14.51
C ASN A 147 2.23 1.18 14.00
N VAL A 148 1.59 0.20 13.38
CA VAL A 148 2.28 -0.93 12.77
C VAL A 148 2.83 -0.54 11.40
N THR A 149 4.06 -0.96 11.12
CA THR A 149 4.67 -0.85 9.79
C THR A 149 4.94 -2.23 9.23
N ILE A 150 4.38 -2.53 8.03
CA ILE A 150 4.59 -3.80 7.32
C ILE A 150 5.57 -3.54 6.17
N LEU A 151 6.70 -4.27 6.20
CA LEU A 151 7.80 -4.08 5.25
C LEU A 151 7.62 -4.91 3.97
N PRO A 152 8.36 -4.57 2.90
CA PRO A 152 8.26 -5.23 1.61
C PRO A 152 8.50 -6.73 1.64
N GLY A 153 7.67 -7.50 0.96
CA GLY A 153 7.79 -8.96 0.85
C GLY A 153 7.19 -9.75 2.00
N VAL A 154 6.49 -9.08 2.92
CA VAL A 154 5.85 -9.73 4.07
C VAL A 154 4.50 -10.33 3.68
N THR A 155 4.26 -11.56 4.12
CA THR A 155 2.95 -12.20 4.14
C THR A 155 2.53 -12.42 5.59
N ILE A 156 1.38 -11.89 5.98
CA ILE A 156 0.71 -12.14 7.27
C ILE A 156 -0.40 -13.14 7.00
N GLY A 157 -0.35 -14.31 7.64
CA GLY A 157 -1.37 -15.34 7.49
C GLY A 157 -2.71 -14.96 8.12
N ASP A 158 -3.74 -15.78 7.89
CA ASP A 158 -5.09 -15.56 8.42
C ASP A 158 -5.13 -15.54 9.95
N GLY A 159 -6.02 -14.73 10.52
CA GLY A 159 -6.33 -14.74 11.95
C GLY A 159 -5.20 -14.20 12.84
N CYS A 160 -4.27 -13.42 12.30
CA CYS A 160 -3.17 -12.85 13.07
C CYS A 160 -3.57 -11.57 13.80
N VAL A 161 -2.95 -11.35 14.96
CA VAL A 161 -2.97 -10.06 15.67
C VAL A 161 -1.55 -9.51 15.70
N ILE A 162 -1.33 -8.33 15.14
CA ILE A 162 -0.05 -7.64 15.15
C ILE A 162 -0.09 -6.52 16.17
N GLY A 163 0.72 -6.64 17.23
CA GLY A 163 0.75 -5.71 18.34
C GLY A 163 1.14 -4.28 17.94
N ALA A 164 0.61 -3.30 18.66
CA ALA A 164 0.85 -1.89 18.36
C ALA A 164 2.34 -1.52 18.38
N GLY A 165 2.74 -0.65 17.44
CA GLY A 165 4.11 -0.18 17.29
C GLY A 165 5.07 -1.20 16.67
N SER A 166 4.59 -2.35 16.20
CA SER A 166 5.44 -3.37 15.58
C SER A 166 5.95 -2.95 14.21
N VAL A 167 7.20 -3.32 13.92
CA VAL A 167 7.74 -3.31 12.56
C VAL A 167 7.83 -4.76 12.08
N VAL A 168 6.96 -5.13 11.15
CA VAL A 168 6.88 -6.50 10.62
C VAL A 168 7.90 -6.64 9.49
N THR A 169 9.02 -7.30 9.78
CA THR A 169 10.16 -7.44 8.85
C THR A 169 10.23 -8.80 8.15
N ARG A 170 9.37 -9.73 8.53
CA ARG A 170 9.29 -11.10 7.99
C ARG A 170 7.87 -11.62 8.05
N SER A 171 7.58 -12.61 7.21
CA SER A 171 6.25 -13.23 7.17
C SER A 171 5.86 -13.88 8.50
N ILE A 172 4.57 -13.78 8.81
CA ILE A 172 3.94 -14.26 10.05
C ILE A 172 2.99 -15.40 9.69
N PRO A 173 3.14 -16.60 10.27
CA PRO A 173 2.20 -17.71 10.03
C PRO A 173 0.80 -17.39 10.58
N ALA A 174 -0.22 -18.06 10.01
CA ALA A 174 -1.59 -17.89 10.45
C ALA A 174 -1.79 -18.13 11.94
N ASN A 175 -2.77 -17.43 12.53
CA ASN A 175 -3.17 -17.50 13.94
C ASN A 175 -2.02 -17.16 14.92
N SER A 176 -1.17 -16.19 14.56
CA SER A 176 -0.07 -15.68 15.41
C SER A 176 -0.43 -14.39 16.13
N PHE A 177 0.25 -14.18 17.29
CA PHE A 177 0.17 -12.95 18.09
C PHE A 177 1.56 -12.34 18.25
#